data_7523ce919b583d50253b83c27628148e
#
_entry.id   7523ce919b583d50253b83c27628148e
#
_cell.length_a   1.000
_cell.length_b   1.000
_cell.length_c   1.000
_cell.angle_alpha   90.00
_cell.angle_beta   90.00
_cell.angle_gamma   90.00
#
_symmetry.space_group_name_H-M   'P 1'
#
loop_
_entity.id
_entity.type
_entity.pdbx_description
1 polymer ?
#
loop_
_entity_poly.entity_id
_entity_poly.type
_entity_poly.pdbx_seq_one_letter_code
_entity_poly.pdbx_strand_id
1 'polypeptide(L)'
;MSAEPLLTDLDRQTIAVSKALAADAVEKAGSGHPGTPISLAGVAWLLYQREMVHDPADPGWLGRDRFVLSIGHASLVQYIQLFLAGYDIDLEGFTAFRSPAGLPGHPEFGEVPGVETTTGPLGAGFANAVGLAMAARRE
;
A
#
# COMPACT_ATOMS: atom_id res chain seq x y z
N MET A 1 18.63 -30.57 5.94
CA MET A 1 17.71 -29.53 6.42
C MET A 1 17.05 -28.93 5.18
N SER A 2 15.76 -29.24 4.95
CA SER A 2 14.99 -28.54 3.90
C SER A 2 14.77 -27.12 4.37
N ALA A 3 15.21 -26.13 3.59
CA ALA A 3 14.90 -24.74 3.86
C ALA A 3 13.37 -24.61 3.91
N GLU A 4 12.85 -23.95 4.94
CA GLU A 4 11.43 -23.62 4.96
C GLU A 4 11.08 -22.78 3.71
N PRO A 5 9.92 -23.01 3.08
CA PRO A 5 9.54 -22.25 1.92
C PRO A 5 9.41 -20.77 2.30
N LEU A 6 9.93 -19.87 1.46
CA LEU A 6 9.87 -18.42 1.66
C LEU A 6 8.43 -17.92 1.90
N LEU A 7 7.44 -18.56 1.30
CA LEU A 7 6.02 -18.26 1.44
C LEU A 7 5.25 -19.53 1.85
N THR A 8 4.37 -19.40 2.83
CA THR A 8 3.39 -20.41 3.20
C THR A 8 2.24 -20.48 2.18
N ASP A 9 1.35 -21.45 2.30
CA ASP A 9 0.16 -21.52 1.46
C ASP A 9 -0.82 -20.37 1.76
N LEU A 10 -0.91 -19.93 3.02
CA LEU A 10 -1.70 -18.77 3.41
C LEU A 10 -1.16 -17.49 2.75
N ASP A 11 0.16 -17.30 2.74
CA ASP A 11 0.80 -16.16 2.10
C ASP A 11 0.45 -16.11 0.60
N ARG A 12 0.54 -17.26 -0.08
CA ARG A 12 0.17 -17.37 -1.50
C ARG A 12 -1.30 -17.06 -1.75
N GLN A 13 -2.19 -17.53 -0.88
CA GLN A 13 -3.62 -17.23 -0.96
C GLN A 13 -3.88 -15.75 -0.72
N THR A 14 -3.26 -15.15 0.28
CA THR A 14 -3.38 -13.72 0.58
C THR A 14 -2.93 -12.85 -0.61
N ILE A 15 -1.78 -13.19 -1.21
CA ILE A 15 -1.29 -12.51 -2.41
C ILE A 15 -2.27 -12.68 -3.59
N ALA A 16 -2.86 -13.87 -3.76
CA ALA A 16 -3.82 -14.11 -4.82
C ALA A 16 -5.11 -13.31 -4.62
N VAL A 17 -5.64 -13.27 -3.39
CA VAL A 17 -6.80 -12.45 -3.03
C VAL A 17 -6.52 -10.96 -3.21
N SER A 18 -5.33 -10.49 -2.87
CA SER A 18 -4.90 -9.09 -3.10
C SER A 18 -4.99 -8.70 -4.57
N LYS A 19 -4.59 -9.60 -5.47
CA LYS A 19 -4.68 -9.37 -6.93
C LYS A 19 -6.14 -9.29 -7.39
N ALA A 20 -6.99 -10.18 -6.89
CA ALA A 20 -8.41 -10.18 -7.20
C ALA A 20 -9.08 -8.90 -6.68
N LEU A 21 -8.83 -8.52 -5.43
CA LEU A 21 -9.37 -7.29 -4.83
C LEU A 21 -8.98 -6.04 -5.64
N ALA A 22 -7.74 -5.97 -6.12
CA ALA A 22 -7.30 -4.86 -6.97
C ALA A 22 -8.04 -4.82 -8.32
N ALA A 23 -8.28 -5.97 -8.93
CA ALA A 23 -9.04 -6.07 -10.18
C ALA A 23 -10.50 -5.66 -9.97
N ASP A 24 -11.14 -6.19 -8.93
CA ASP A 24 -12.55 -5.94 -8.60
C ASP A 24 -12.80 -4.47 -8.27
N ALA A 25 -11.90 -3.84 -7.50
CA ALA A 25 -12.01 -2.41 -7.15
C ALA A 25 -11.95 -1.51 -8.40
N VAL A 26 -11.04 -1.81 -9.34
CA VAL A 26 -10.91 -1.06 -10.60
C VAL A 26 -12.10 -1.32 -11.53
N GLU A 27 -12.54 -2.57 -11.65
CA GLU A 27 -13.70 -2.95 -12.45
C GLU A 27 -14.95 -2.21 -11.95
N LYS A 28 -15.19 -2.25 -10.64
CA LYS A 28 -16.35 -1.57 -10.03
C LYS A 28 -16.29 -0.05 -10.20
N ALA A 29 -15.12 0.55 -10.09
CA ALA A 29 -14.92 1.98 -10.31
C ALA A 29 -15.06 2.40 -11.78
N GLY A 30 -14.99 1.45 -12.72
CA GLY A 30 -15.01 1.71 -14.17
C GLY A 30 -13.77 2.49 -14.66
N SER A 31 -12.77 2.69 -13.81
CA SER A 31 -11.53 3.41 -14.12
C SER A 31 -10.44 3.06 -13.11
N GLY A 32 -9.17 3.11 -13.54
CA GLY A 32 -8.03 2.86 -12.68
C GLY A 32 -6.92 2.05 -13.37
N HIS A 33 -5.95 1.60 -12.58
CA HIS A 33 -4.73 0.96 -13.09
C HIS A 33 -4.51 -0.39 -12.37
N PRO A 34 -5.10 -1.51 -12.82
CA PRO A 34 -5.03 -2.78 -12.11
C PRO A 34 -3.70 -3.51 -12.33
N GLY A 35 -2.99 -3.24 -13.43
CA GLY A 35 -1.81 -4.00 -13.84
C GLY A 35 -0.68 -4.00 -12.81
N THR A 36 -0.33 -2.83 -12.31
CA THR A 36 0.74 -2.69 -11.31
C THR A 36 0.36 -3.31 -9.95
N PRO A 37 -0.82 -3.08 -9.37
CA PRO A 37 -1.26 -3.78 -8.16
C PRO A 37 -1.22 -5.31 -8.30
N ILE A 38 -1.61 -5.85 -9.45
CA ILE A 38 -1.56 -7.29 -9.70
C ILE A 38 -0.10 -7.78 -9.78
N SER A 39 0.76 -7.09 -10.53
CA SER A 39 2.15 -7.52 -10.75
C SER A 39 3.02 -7.37 -9.51
N LEU A 40 2.80 -6.34 -8.69
CA LEU A 40 3.59 -6.05 -7.50
C LEU A 40 2.99 -6.61 -6.20
N ALA A 41 1.84 -7.30 -6.24
CA ALA A 41 1.17 -7.82 -5.04
C ALA A 41 2.10 -8.63 -4.12
N GLY A 42 2.94 -9.51 -4.69
CA GLY A 42 3.86 -10.32 -3.91
C GLY A 42 5.00 -9.52 -3.28
N VAL A 43 5.55 -8.55 -4.00
CA VAL A 43 6.62 -7.68 -3.49
C VAL A 43 6.07 -6.77 -2.39
N ALA A 44 4.90 -6.16 -2.61
CA ALA A 44 4.26 -5.29 -1.63
C ALA A 44 3.88 -6.08 -0.36
N TRP A 45 3.35 -7.30 -0.52
CA TRP A 45 3.04 -8.18 0.60
C TRP A 45 4.30 -8.48 1.42
N LEU A 46 5.42 -8.87 0.76
CA LEU A 46 6.68 -9.18 1.43
C LEU A 46 7.18 -7.97 2.24
N LEU A 47 7.17 -6.78 1.64
CA LEU A 47 7.59 -5.56 2.31
C LEU A 47 6.76 -5.29 3.57
N TYR A 48 5.44 -5.25 3.47
CA TYR A 48 4.56 -4.89 4.59
C TYR A 48 4.46 -5.97 5.66
N GLN A 49 4.47 -7.25 5.28
CA GLN A 49 4.20 -8.34 6.22
C GLN A 49 5.47 -8.97 6.80
N ARG A 50 6.66 -8.68 6.23
CA ARG A 50 7.90 -9.34 6.64
C ARG A 50 9.06 -8.38 6.93
N GLU A 51 9.19 -7.31 6.18
CA GLU A 51 10.40 -6.47 6.20
C GLU A 51 10.18 -5.16 6.96
N MET A 52 9.06 -4.48 6.74
CA MET A 52 8.80 -3.17 7.33
C MET A 52 8.41 -3.27 8.80
N VAL A 53 8.94 -2.37 9.59
CA VAL A 53 8.55 -2.14 10.98
C VAL A 53 7.55 -0.99 11.02
N HIS A 54 6.30 -1.29 11.35
CA HIS A 54 5.21 -0.32 11.44
C HIS A 54 4.19 -0.73 12.49
N ASP A 55 3.37 0.20 12.96
CA ASP A 55 2.29 -0.03 13.91
C ASP A 55 0.98 0.56 13.38
N PRO A 56 0.01 -0.29 13.00
CA PRO A 56 -1.30 0.19 12.53
C PRO A 56 -2.08 0.95 13.60
N ALA A 57 -1.84 0.68 14.90
CA ALA A 57 -2.48 1.38 16.00
C ALA A 57 -1.88 2.78 16.25
N ASP A 58 -0.63 3.01 15.83
CA ASP A 58 0.02 4.33 15.86
C ASP A 58 0.67 4.65 14.50
N PRO A 59 -0.11 5.03 13.49
CA PRO A 59 0.41 5.38 12.16
C PRO A 59 1.38 6.56 12.18
N GLY A 60 1.38 7.34 13.26
CA GLY A 60 2.27 8.49 13.46
C GLY A 60 3.59 8.17 14.14
N TRP A 61 3.79 6.94 14.62
CA TRP A 61 5.00 6.56 15.35
C TRP A 61 6.28 6.93 14.60
N LEU A 62 7.18 7.67 15.25
CA LEU A 62 8.37 8.21 14.60
C LEU A 62 9.37 7.13 14.16
N GLY A 63 9.46 6.03 14.89
CA GLY A 63 10.39 4.92 14.62
C GLY A 63 9.93 3.96 13.52
N ARG A 64 8.78 4.20 12.88
CA ARG A 64 8.28 3.33 11.80
C ARG A 64 9.07 3.47 10.51
N ASP A 65 9.10 2.41 9.73
CA ASP A 65 9.49 2.49 8.32
C ASP A 65 8.42 3.24 7.51
N ARG A 66 8.85 4.02 6.53
CA ARG A 66 7.98 4.84 5.69
C ARG A 66 7.94 4.33 4.27
N PHE A 67 6.77 3.87 3.85
CA PHE A 67 6.54 3.45 2.46
C PHE A 67 6.04 4.62 1.62
N VAL A 68 6.71 4.91 0.52
CA VAL A 68 6.30 5.95 -0.43
C VAL A 68 6.08 5.34 -1.82
N LEU A 69 4.84 5.39 -2.28
CA LEU A 69 4.47 4.89 -3.61
C LEU A 69 4.72 5.98 -4.67
N SER A 70 5.83 5.89 -5.40
CA SER A 70 6.20 6.89 -6.41
C SER A 70 5.53 6.72 -7.80
N ILE A 71 4.63 5.74 -7.89
CA ILE A 71 3.68 5.48 -8.98
C ILE A 71 2.26 5.61 -8.43
N GLY A 72 1.89 6.78 -7.92
CA GLY A 72 0.65 7.03 -7.17
C GLY A 72 -0.63 6.54 -7.84
N HIS A 73 -0.68 6.48 -9.17
CA HIS A 73 -1.81 5.90 -9.92
C HIS A 73 -2.06 4.41 -9.62
N ALA A 74 -1.08 3.70 -9.06
CA ALA A 74 -1.19 2.32 -8.61
C ALA A 74 -1.53 2.21 -7.10
N SER A 75 -2.29 3.15 -6.56
CA SER A 75 -2.60 3.31 -5.13
C SER A 75 -3.07 2.03 -4.44
N LEU A 76 -3.77 1.15 -5.13
CA LEU A 76 -4.21 -0.15 -4.62
C LEU A 76 -3.04 -1.06 -4.19
N VAL A 77 -1.81 -0.87 -4.72
CA VAL A 77 -0.61 -1.55 -4.21
C VAL A 77 -0.45 -1.27 -2.72
N GLN A 78 -0.58 -0.02 -2.33
CA GLN A 78 -0.40 0.43 -0.96
C GLN A 78 -1.64 0.16 -0.10
N TYR A 79 -2.82 0.52 -0.56
CA TYR A 79 -4.06 0.41 0.22
C TYR A 79 -4.37 -1.02 0.65
N ILE A 80 -4.18 -1.99 -0.24
CA ILE A 80 -4.42 -3.41 0.09
C ILE A 80 -3.45 -3.87 1.17
N GLN A 81 -2.20 -3.44 1.14
CA GLN A 81 -1.24 -3.83 2.16
C GLN A 81 -1.52 -3.16 3.51
N LEU A 82 -1.91 -1.89 3.51
CA LEU A 82 -2.34 -1.19 4.72
C LEU A 82 -3.57 -1.88 5.35
N PHE A 83 -4.57 -2.24 4.54
CA PHE A 83 -5.73 -3.03 4.99
C PHE A 83 -5.32 -4.37 5.61
N LEU A 84 -4.47 -5.14 4.93
CA LEU A 84 -3.99 -6.43 5.42
C LEU A 84 -3.12 -6.31 6.68
N ALA A 85 -2.44 -5.20 6.85
CA ALA A 85 -1.63 -4.90 8.03
C ALA A 85 -2.48 -4.42 9.23
N GLY A 86 -3.78 -4.17 9.05
CA GLY A 86 -4.70 -3.78 10.12
C GLY A 86 -4.82 -2.28 10.35
N TYR A 87 -4.43 -1.45 9.40
CA TYR A 87 -4.76 -0.01 9.43
C TYR A 87 -6.27 0.19 9.30
N ASP A 88 -6.75 1.35 9.75
CA ASP A 88 -8.18 1.69 9.72
C ASP A 88 -8.67 1.96 8.28
N ILE A 89 -8.79 0.88 7.55
CA ILE A 89 -9.32 0.80 6.19
C ILE A 89 -10.28 -0.39 6.16
N ASP A 90 -11.45 -0.22 5.57
CA ASP A 90 -12.44 -1.27 5.43
C ASP A 90 -12.65 -1.72 3.96
N LEU A 91 -13.36 -2.80 3.77
CA LEU A 91 -13.70 -3.32 2.43
C LEU A 91 -14.65 -2.40 1.67
N GLU A 92 -15.44 -1.60 2.36
CA GLU A 92 -16.35 -0.64 1.73
C GLU A 92 -15.56 0.45 0.99
N GLY A 93 -14.43 0.91 1.56
CA GLY A 93 -13.51 1.81 0.89
C GLY A 93 -13.03 1.31 -0.46
N PHE A 94 -12.74 0.00 -0.59
CA PHE A 94 -12.38 -0.60 -1.88
C PHE A 94 -13.57 -0.67 -2.84
N THR A 95 -14.77 -0.96 -2.34
CA THR A 95 -15.97 -1.02 -3.19
C THR A 95 -16.38 0.36 -3.72
N ALA A 96 -15.98 1.43 -3.03
CA ALA A 96 -16.20 2.81 -3.40
C ALA A 96 -14.92 3.50 -3.95
N PHE A 97 -13.91 2.69 -4.34
CA PHE A 97 -12.64 3.21 -4.87
C PHE A 97 -12.83 4.29 -5.93
N ARG A 98 -12.07 5.38 -5.86
CA ARG A 98 -12.14 6.54 -6.73
C ARG A 98 -13.46 7.33 -6.66
N SER A 99 -14.22 7.17 -5.59
CA SER A 99 -15.38 8.01 -5.29
C SER A 99 -15.13 8.85 -4.04
N PRO A 100 -15.91 9.93 -3.82
CA PRO A 100 -15.77 10.74 -2.60
C PRO A 100 -16.03 10.00 -1.28
N ALA A 101 -16.69 8.85 -1.33
CA ALA A 101 -17.02 8.03 -0.17
C ALA A 101 -16.03 6.89 0.08
N GLY A 102 -15.05 6.71 -0.79
CA GLY A 102 -14.13 5.58 -0.72
C GLY A 102 -12.67 5.98 -0.83
N LEU A 103 -11.82 5.00 -1.08
CA LEU A 103 -10.38 5.22 -1.21
C LEU A 103 -10.05 6.09 -2.43
N PRO A 104 -9.19 7.12 -2.29
CA PRO A 104 -8.82 7.99 -3.40
C PRO A 104 -8.03 7.25 -4.47
N GLY A 105 -8.08 7.76 -5.70
CA GLY A 105 -7.39 7.15 -6.84
C GLY A 105 -5.86 7.24 -6.79
N HIS A 106 -5.33 8.15 -5.98
CA HIS A 106 -3.91 8.33 -5.69
C HIS A 106 -3.72 8.41 -4.17
N PRO A 107 -2.55 8.03 -3.62
CA PRO A 107 -2.29 8.19 -2.19
C PRO A 107 -2.38 9.67 -1.78
N GLU A 108 -3.21 9.95 -0.79
CA GLU A 108 -3.40 11.30 -0.23
C GLU A 108 -3.01 11.31 1.24
N PHE A 109 -2.01 12.16 1.57
CA PHE A 109 -1.57 12.32 2.95
C PHE A 109 -2.70 12.90 3.81
N GLY A 110 -2.94 12.25 4.93
CA GLY A 110 -4.00 12.65 5.87
C GLY A 110 -5.40 12.11 5.56
N GLU A 111 -5.63 11.52 4.38
CA GLU A 111 -6.91 10.88 4.04
C GLU A 111 -6.91 9.38 4.29
N VAL A 112 -5.78 8.72 4.05
CA VAL A 112 -5.64 7.28 4.27
C VAL A 112 -4.55 7.02 5.31
N PRO A 113 -4.88 6.36 6.43
CA PRO A 113 -3.89 6.03 7.46
C PRO A 113 -2.71 5.23 6.90
N GLY A 114 -1.48 5.61 7.27
CA GLY A 114 -0.26 4.96 6.77
C GLY A 114 0.24 5.48 5.42
N VAL A 115 -0.43 6.46 4.80
CA VAL A 115 0.08 7.18 3.63
C VAL A 115 0.99 8.31 4.08
N GLU A 116 2.26 8.26 3.70
CA GLU A 116 3.31 9.18 4.16
C GLU A 116 3.37 10.49 3.37
N THR A 117 2.90 10.49 2.14
CA THR A 117 2.90 11.67 1.27
C THR A 117 1.94 11.49 0.12
N THR A 118 1.32 12.59 -0.29
CA THR A 118 0.49 12.63 -1.51
C THR A 118 1.38 12.42 -2.72
N THR A 119 1.00 11.48 -3.59
CA THR A 119 1.69 11.19 -4.85
C THR A 119 0.70 11.10 -6.01
N GLY A 120 1.19 11.33 -7.20
CA GLY A 120 0.43 11.31 -8.45
C GLY A 120 1.37 11.60 -9.61
N PRO A 121 2.05 12.77 -9.66
CA PRO A 121 3.08 13.03 -10.65
C PRO A 121 4.23 12.03 -10.52
N LEU A 122 4.63 11.41 -11.63
CA LEU A 122 5.70 10.42 -11.64
C LEU A 122 7.03 11.03 -11.18
N GLY A 123 7.70 10.34 -10.27
CA GLY A 123 8.97 10.78 -9.68
C GLY A 123 8.83 11.65 -8.43
N ALA A 124 7.69 12.30 -8.18
CA ALA A 124 7.48 13.14 -7.00
C ALA A 124 7.66 12.34 -5.70
N GLY A 125 7.07 11.15 -5.63
CA GLY A 125 7.21 10.28 -4.45
C GLY A 125 8.66 9.89 -4.17
N PHE A 126 9.45 9.59 -5.19
CA PHE A 126 10.88 9.29 -5.02
C PHE A 126 11.63 10.49 -4.41
N ALA A 127 11.40 11.70 -4.91
CA ALA A 127 12.03 12.91 -4.38
C ALA A 127 11.59 13.18 -2.92
N ASN A 128 10.31 12.99 -2.61
CA ASN A 128 9.80 13.11 -1.25
C ASN A 128 10.44 12.08 -0.31
N ALA A 129 10.59 10.82 -0.74
CA ALA A 129 11.23 9.77 0.04
C ALA A 129 12.70 10.11 0.36
N VAL A 130 13.43 10.71 -0.58
CA VAL A 130 14.80 11.20 -0.32
C VAL A 130 14.78 12.27 0.76
N GLY A 131 13.86 13.24 0.68
CA GLY A 131 13.69 14.28 1.70
C GLY A 131 13.38 13.71 3.08
N LEU A 132 12.45 12.76 3.17
CA LEU A 132 12.09 12.06 4.41
C LEU A 132 13.31 11.32 5.00
N ALA A 133 14.05 10.58 4.18
CA ALA A 133 15.25 9.88 4.62
C ALA A 133 16.37 10.83 5.10
N MET A 134 16.51 11.99 4.47
CA MET A 134 17.46 13.01 4.92
C MET A 134 17.04 13.62 6.27
N ALA A 135 15.75 13.82 6.51
CA ALA A 135 15.24 14.32 7.78
C ALA A 135 15.48 13.27 8.90
N ALA A 136 15.08 12.02 8.66
CA ALA A 136 15.24 10.92 9.63
C ALA A 136 16.71 10.67 10.06
N ARG A 137 17.69 11.05 9.24
CA ARG A 137 19.12 10.95 9.61
C ARG A 137 19.60 12.07 10.54
N ARG A 138 18.79 13.10 10.78
CA ARG A 138 19.14 14.24 11.65
C ARG A 138 18.47 14.18 13.02
N GLU A 139 17.48 13.31 13.17
CA GLU A 139 16.82 12.98 14.43
C GLU A 139 17.58 11.88 15.20
#